data_967f087e744a0a18dbc5c10a27a8ab98
#
_entry.id   967f087e744a0a18dbc5c10a27a8ab98
#
_cell.length_a   1.000
_cell.length_b   1.000
_cell.length_c   1.000
_cell.angle_alpha   90.00
_cell.angle_beta   90.00
_cell.angle_gamma   90.00
#
_symmetry.space_group_name_H-M   'P 1'
#
loop_
_entity.id
_entity.type
_entity.pdbx_description
1 polymer ?
#
loop_
_entity_poly.entity_id
_entity_poly.type
_entity_poly.pdbx_seq_one_letter_code
_entity_poly.pdbx_strand_id
1 'polypeptide(L)'
;SITDDVGLMDDWLSAKVRMNFSKWIDAMNDVRIREGVMISHFDMLSDLQWAIRRGGIGRNTLLIFMKKWGQMLYPATPHLAEEWNHIIGENRLLAETIIINDAENENDIVTLTAESTLRNLIDNARNVKGLAERHTNSPLNKLVIQTSPKWKIQLMLEAIELHAQNFDFMKEGQSFIQSHSLFQDDSKRGEVMQYWRMLTIGSKKSRGRVFTLTEGERILITSGFDEAEYILKASEFISETIDVHDVAVYAAGTEEDIAGKAKFAIPLQPGLAFL
;
A
#
# COMPACT_ATOMS: atom_id res chain seq x y z
N SER A 1 12.18 7.20 13.91
CA SER A 1 13.47 7.06 14.65
C SER A 1 14.48 6.26 13.85
N ILE A 2 15.77 6.47 14.15
CA ILE A 2 16.86 5.63 13.63
C ILE A 2 17.31 4.75 14.78
N THR A 3 17.37 3.44 14.52
CA THR A 3 17.72 2.43 15.54
C THR A 3 19.06 1.77 15.18
N ASP A 4 19.77 1.25 16.17
CA ASP A 4 20.99 0.46 15.92
C ASP A 4 20.65 -0.95 15.37
N ASP A 5 19.45 -1.42 15.68
CA ASP A 5 18.89 -2.68 15.18
C ASP A 5 18.08 -2.50 13.90
N VAL A 6 17.39 -3.55 13.46
CA VAL A 6 16.47 -3.54 12.31
C VAL A 6 15.27 -2.65 12.62
N GLY A 7 15.01 -1.70 11.76
CA GLY A 7 13.84 -0.83 11.85
C GLY A 7 12.60 -1.44 11.19
N LEU A 8 11.41 -1.02 11.62
CA LEU A 8 10.14 -1.51 11.07
C LEU A 8 10.02 -1.27 9.56
N MET A 9 10.65 -0.19 9.06
CA MET A 9 10.52 0.25 7.66
C MET A 9 11.73 -0.10 6.79
N ASP A 10 12.64 -0.95 7.25
CA ASP A 10 13.86 -1.27 6.52
C ASP A 10 13.59 -1.93 5.16
N ASP A 11 12.74 -2.95 5.13
CA ASP A 11 12.39 -3.65 3.90
C ASP A 11 11.67 -2.71 2.91
N TRP A 12 10.74 -1.91 3.43
CA TRP A 12 10.00 -0.96 2.60
C TRP A 12 10.91 0.14 2.02
N LEU A 13 11.78 0.74 2.83
CA LEU A 13 12.69 1.77 2.35
C LEU A 13 13.70 1.20 1.35
N SER A 14 14.21 -0.01 1.61
CA SER A 14 15.10 -0.70 0.68
C SER A 14 14.43 -0.99 -0.66
N ALA A 15 13.16 -1.45 -0.65
CA ALA A 15 12.37 -1.65 -1.86
C ALA A 15 12.14 -0.33 -2.61
N LYS A 16 11.83 0.75 -1.87
CA LYS A 16 11.68 2.11 -2.44
C LYS A 16 12.97 2.61 -3.09
N VAL A 17 14.09 2.40 -2.43
CA VAL A 17 15.41 2.79 -2.99
C VAL A 17 15.66 2.05 -4.31
N ARG A 18 15.45 0.72 -4.36
CA ARG A 18 15.63 -0.05 -5.61
C ARG A 18 14.72 0.47 -6.72
N MET A 19 13.44 0.63 -6.43
CA MET A 19 12.47 1.13 -7.40
C MET A 19 12.82 2.55 -7.91
N ASN A 20 13.11 3.48 -7.00
CA ASN A 20 13.44 4.86 -7.36
C ASN A 20 14.76 4.95 -8.11
N PHE A 21 15.74 4.14 -7.73
CA PHE A 21 17.03 4.07 -8.40
C PHE A 21 16.91 3.55 -9.84
N SER A 22 16.14 2.49 -10.06
CA SER A 22 15.84 1.96 -11.40
C SER A 22 15.15 3.02 -12.26
N LYS A 23 14.09 3.66 -11.76
CA LYS A 23 13.38 4.73 -12.47
C LYS A 23 14.29 5.92 -12.80
N TRP A 24 15.18 6.27 -11.88
CA TRP A 24 16.15 7.34 -12.07
C TRP A 24 17.15 7.00 -13.19
N ILE A 25 17.68 5.77 -13.21
CA ILE A 25 18.55 5.29 -14.28
C ILE A 25 17.85 5.40 -15.65
N ASP A 26 16.62 4.93 -15.74
CA ASP A 26 15.81 4.99 -16.98
C ASP A 26 15.58 6.45 -17.41
N ALA A 27 15.24 7.32 -16.46
CA ALA A 27 15.03 8.74 -16.74
C ALA A 27 16.31 9.42 -17.23
N MET A 28 17.46 9.11 -16.62
CA MET A 28 18.74 9.69 -17.02
C MET A 28 19.22 9.16 -18.37
N ASN A 29 19.04 7.86 -18.66
CA ASN A 29 19.39 7.27 -19.95
C ASN A 29 18.54 7.83 -21.10
N ASP A 30 17.27 8.12 -20.84
CA ASP A 30 16.34 8.74 -21.80
C ASP A 30 16.46 10.27 -21.88
N VAL A 31 17.40 10.86 -21.15
CA VAL A 31 17.60 12.32 -21.05
C VAL A 31 16.36 13.05 -20.48
N ARG A 32 15.55 12.37 -19.70
CA ARG A 32 14.42 12.95 -18.95
C ARG A 32 14.90 13.59 -17.64
N ILE A 33 15.77 14.59 -17.77
CA ILE A 33 16.50 15.20 -16.64
C ILE A 33 15.58 15.70 -15.53
N ARG A 34 14.47 16.36 -15.88
CA ARG A 34 13.50 16.84 -14.89
C ARG A 34 12.96 15.70 -14.02
N GLU A 35 12.62 14.58 -14.63
CA GLU A 35 12.12 13.40 -13.92
C GLU A 35 13.21 12.82 -13.01
N GLY A 36 14.43 12.67 -13.50
CA GLY A 36 15.57 12.23 -12.70
C GLY A 36 15.82 13.12 -11.48
N VAL A 37 15.74 14.44 -11.65
CA VAL A 37 15.86 15.39 -10.53
C VAL A 37 14.70 15.28 -9.55
N MET A 38 13.45 15.10 -10.03
CA MET A 38 12.31 14.90 -9.14
C MET A 38 12.48 13.65 -8.27
N ILE A 39 12.89 12.53 -8.85
CA ILE A 39 13.14 11.29 -8.12
C ILE A 39 14.25 11.49 -7.07
N SER A 40 15.42 12.04 -7.49
CA SER A 40 16.58 12.15 -6.60
C SER A 40 16.42 13.18 -5.49
N HIS A 41 15.70 14.30 -5.70
CA HIS A 41 15.61 15.39 -4.72
C HIS A 41 14.33 15.36 -3.90
N PHE A 42 13.23 14.86 -4.46
CA PHE A 42 11.94 14.93 -3.78
C PHE A 42 11.42 13.56 -3.36
N ASP A 43 11.40 12.58 -4.26
CA ASP A 43 10.82 11.27 -3.93
C ASP A 43 11.67 10.54 -2.88
N MET A 44 12.99 10.52 -3.04
CA MET A 44 13.90 9.92 -2.06
C MET A 44 13.74 10.54 -0.67
N LEU A 45 13.71 11.87 -0.58
CA LEU A 45 13.54 12.56 0.70
C LEU A 45 12.17 12.28 1.33
N SER A 46 11.12 12.29 0.52
CA SER A 46 9.75 12.00 0.97
C SER A 46 9.64 10.58 1.51
N ASP A 47 10.25 9.60 0.84
CA ASP A 47 10.23 8.21 1.27
C ASP A 47 11.02 8.01 2.57
N LEU A 48 12.18 8.65 2.72
CA LEU A 48 12.94 8.64 3.98
C LEU A 48 12.13 9.24 5.14
N GLN A 49 11.53 10.41 4.93
CA GLN A 49 10.68 11.05 5.94
C GLN A 49 9.49 10.19 6.34
N TRP A 50 8.87 9.52 5.37
CA TRP A 50 7.79 8.59 5.64
C TRP A 50 8.28 7.43 6.52
N ALA A 51 9.38 6.76 6.15
CA ALA A 51 9.93 5.64 6.88
C ALA A 51 10.25 5.99 8.34
N ILE A 52 10.90 7.16 8.56
CA ILE A 52 11.25 7.64 9.91
C ILE A 52 10.00 7.86 10.77
N ARG A 53 8.95 8.47 10.23
CA ARG A 53 7.70 8.75 10.97
C ARG A 53 6.89 7.49 11.20
N ARG A 54 6.87 6.57 10.23
CA ARG A 54 6.02 5.36 10.24
C ARG A 54 6.46 4.32 11.28
N GLY A 55 7.72 4.29 11.67
CA GLY A 55 8.21 3.33 12.66
C GLY A 55 9.73 3.31 12.78
N GLY A 56 10.40 4.05 11.90
CA GLY A 56 11.86 4.15 11.92
C GLY A 56 12.56 3.11 11.06
N ILE A 57 13.84 3.33 10.90
CA ILE A 57 14.76 2.54 10.08
C ILE A 57 16.01 2.18 10.87
N GLY A 58 16.62 1.04 10.52
CA GLY A 58 17.91 0.63 11.02
C GLY A 58 19.06 1.44 10.41
N ARG A 59 20.16 1.54 11.16
CA ARG A 59 21.35 2.25 10.74
C ARG A 59 21.93 1.74 9.42
N ASN A 60 21.91 0.43 9.21
CA ASN A 60 22.42 -0.18 7.98
C ASN A 60 21.58 0.22 6.75
N THR A 61 20.26 0.21 6.90
CA THR A 61 19.33 0.64 5.83
C THR A 61 19.54 2.11 5.49
N LEU A 62 19.73 2.96 6.51
CA LEU A 62 20.07 4.36 6.29
C LEU A 62 21.37 4.52 5.50
N LEU A 63 22.42 3.79 5.82
CA LEU A 63 23.69 3.85 5.09
C LEU A 63 23.54 3.44 3.62
N ILE A 64 22.80 2.36 3.36
CA ILE A 64 22.52 1.92 1.98
C ILE A 64 21.72 3.00 1.23
N PHE A 65 20.69 3.55 1.87
CA PHE A 65 19.92 4.66 1.33
C PHE A 65 20.82 5.86 0.98
N MET A 66 21.67 6.27 1.90
CA MET A 66 22.56 7.41 1.73
C MET A 66 23.55 7.22 0.57
N LYS A 67 24.11 6.01 0.41
CA LYS A 67 25.01 5.68 -0.72
C LYS A 67 24.31 5.79 -2.07
N LYS A 68 23.14 5.17 -2.20
CA LYS A 68 22.35 5.24 -3.45
C LYS A 68 21.88 6.66 -3.74
N TRP A 69 21.43 7.36 -2.71
CA TRP A 69 21.00 8.75 -2.86
C TRP A 69 22.13 9.68 -3.31
N GLY A 70 23.36 9.55 -2.76
CA GLY A 70 24.52 10.28 -3.21
C GLY A 70 24.82 10.07 -4.70
N GLN A 71 24.74 8.83 -5.19
CA GLN A 71 24.89 8.51 -6.61
C GLN A 71 23.85 9.22 -7.50
N MET A 72 22.59 9.27 -7.05
CA MET A 72 21.50 9.93 -7.77
C MET A 72 21.63 11.47 -7.78
N LEU A 73 22.20 12.06 -6.73
CA LEU A 73 22.43 13.50 -6.62
C LEU A 73 23.63 13.98 -7.47
N TYR A 74 24.60 13.10 -7.71
CA TYR A 74 25.87 13.45 -8.33
C TYR A 74 25.75 14.22 -9.65
N PRO A 75 24.94 13.82 -10.64
CA PRO A 75 24.83 14.52 -11.92
C PRO A 75 24.35 15.98 -11.82
N ALA A 76 23.54 16.29 -10.80
CA ALA A 76 22.95 17.62 -10.61
C ALA A 76 23.75 18.48 -9.61
N THR A 77 24.30 17.85 -8.57
CA THR A 77 24.99 18.53 -7.46
C THR A 77 26.26 17.79 -7.06
N PRO A 78 27.29 17.72 -7.94
CA PRO A 78 28.45 16.86 -7.73
C PRO A 78 29.23 17.19 -6.44
N HIS A 79 29.43 18.44 -6.11
CA HIS A 79 30.16 18.82 -4.89
C HIS A 79 29.45 18.40 -3.62
N LEU A 80 28.11 18.55 -3.57
CA LEU A 80 27.30 18.11 -2.45
C LEU A 80 27.31 16.58 -2.33
N ALA A 81 27.22 15.88 -3.44
CA ALA A 81 27.22 14.43 -3.47
C ALA A 81 28.57 13.84 -3.02
N GLU A 82 29.70 14.45 -3.41
CA GLU A 82 31.02 14.02 -2.95
C GLU A 82 31.24 14.31 -1.45
N GLU A 83 30.83 15.47 -0.95
CA GLU A 83 30.87 15.78 0.49
C GLU A 83 30.04 14.79 1.28
N TRP A 84 28.84 14.48 0.79
CA TRP A 84 27.96 13.46 1.36
C TRP A 84 28.62 12.09 1.40
N ASN A 85 29.25 11.68 0.30
CA ASN A 85 29.97 10.41 0.18
C ASN A 85 31.12 10.32 1.18
N HIS A 86 31.85 11.42 1.40
CA HIS A 86 32.89 11.50 2.41
C HIS A 86 32.35 11.39 3.85
N ILE A 87 31.23 12.06 4.15
CA ILE A 87 30.59 12.02 5.48
C ILE A 87 30.17 10.60 5.87
N ILE A 88 29.70 9.80 4.91
CA ILE A 88 29.31 8.39 5.17
C ILE A 88 30.51 7.43 5.23
N GLY A 89 31.74 7.96 5.10
CA GLY A 89 32.99 7.20 5.26
C GLY A 89 33.48 6.50 3.99
N GLU A 90 32.98 6.88 2.82
CA GLU A 90 33.50 6.37 1.56
C GLU A 90 34.75 7.17 1.14
N ASN A 91 35.82 6.43 0.82
CA ASN A 91 37.09 7.03 0.44
C ASN A 91 37.25 7.20 -1.08
N ARG A 92 36.35 6.60 -1.87
CA ARG A 92 36.38 6.65 -3.32
C ARG A 92 35.45 7.73 -3.83
N LEU A 93 35.89 8.50 -4.82
CA LEU A 93 35.03 9.51 -5.44
C LEU A 93 33.87 8.88 -6.17
N LEU A 94 32.70 9.50 -6.09
CA LEU A 94 31.50 9.05 -6.81
C LEU A 94 31.72 9.03 -8.33
N ALA A 95 32.53 9.97 -8.84
CA ALA A 95 32.97 10.02 -10.25
C ALA A 95 33.67 8.73 -10.71
N GLU A 96 34.26 7.97 -9.80
CA GLU A 96 34.99 6.74 -10.09
C GLU A 96 34.15 5.48 -9.82
N THR A 97 32.92 5.65 -9.33
CA THR A 97 32.03 4.52 -9.02
C THR A 97 31.22 4.10 -10.24
N ILE A 98 31.04 2.79 -10.37
CA ILE A 98 30.15 2.22 -11.39
C ILE A 98 28.74 2.20 -10.79
N ILE A 99 27.78 2.76 -11.51
CA ILE A 99 26.37 2.70 -11.14
C ILE A 99 25.86 1.30 -11.51
N ILE A 100 25.49 0.53 -10.48
CA ILE A 100 24.93 -0.80 -10.65
C ILE A 100 23.47 -0.73 -10.23
N ASN A 101 22.56 -1.12 -11.13
CA ASN A 101 21.16 -1.30 -10.78
C ASN A 101 21.00 -2.62 -10.03
N ASP A 102 20.45 -2.56 -8.83
CA ASP A 102 20.17 -3.74 -8.04
C ASP A 102 18.94 -4.46 -8.64
N ALA A 103 18.98 -5.80 -8.66
CA ALA A 103 17.81 -6.56 -9.09
C ALA A 103 16.61 -6.30 -8.16
N GLU A 104 15.42 -6.18 -8.75
CA GLU A 104 14.18 -6.15 -7.99
C GLU A 104 14.01 -7.47 -7.23
N ASN A 105 13.53 -7.38 -5.99
CA ASN A 105 13.20 -8.53 -5.18
C ASN A 105 11.69 -8.81 -5.34
N GLU A 106 11.31 -10.07 -5.51
CA GLU A 106 9.90 -10.45 -5.63
C GLU A 106 9.06 -9.96 -4.42
N ASN A 107 9.65 -9.91 -3.23
CA ASN A 107 9.00 -9.38 -2.04
C ASN A 107 8.80 -7.86 -2.06
N ASP A 108 9.50 -7.12 -2.92
CA ASP A 108 9.39 -5.66 -3.00
C ASP A 108 7.97 -5.24 -3.38
N ILE A 109 7.35 -5.94 -4.33
CA ILE A 109 5.98 -5.65 -4.78
C ILE A 109 4.98 -5.77 -3.63
N VAL A 110 5.10 -6.84 -2.82
CA VAL A 110 4.23 -7.07 -1.65
C VAL A 110 4.40 -5.95 -0.64
N THR A 111 5.64 -5.65 -0.27
CA THR A 111 5.98 -4.64 0.74
C THR A 111 5.55 -3.23 0.30
N LEU A 112 5.81 -2.87 -0.95
CA LEU A 112 5.43 -1.56 -1.50
C LEU A 112 3.91 -1.43 -1.62
N THR A 113 3.22 -2.48 -2.01
CA THR A 113 1.76 -2.46 -2.15
C THR A 113 1.06 -2.41 -0.80
N ALA A 114 1.52 -3.17 0.19
CA ALA A 114 0.98 -3.15 1.54
C ALA A 114 1.04 -1.74 2.14
N GLU A 115 2.19 -1.07 2.05
CA GLU A 115 2.34 0.29 2.57
C GLU A 115 1.56 1.34 1.74
N SER A 116 1.43 1.13 0.42
CA SER A 116 0.56 1.96 -0.44
C SER A 116 -0.91 1.84 -0.02
N THR A 117 -1.36 0.63 0.32
CA THR A 117 -2.71 0.38 0.83
C THR A 117 -2.94 1.11 2.15
N LEU A 118 -1.96 1.10 3.06
CA LEU A 118 -2.03 1.85 4.32
C LEU A 118 -2.09 3.37 4.08
N ARG A 119 -1.30 3.90 3.15
CA ARG A 119 -1.37 5.33 2.79
C ARG A 119 -2.76 5.71 2.28
N ASN A 120 -3.32 4.90 1.39
CA ASN A 120 -4.68 5.11 0.87
C ASN A 120 -5.74 5.04 1.98
N LEU A 121 -5.58 4.13 2.95
CA LEU A 121 -6.44 4.04 4.13
C LEU A 121 -6.39 5.34 4.94
N ILE A 122 -5.19 5.88 5.22
CA ILE A 122 -5.00 7.12 5.98
C ILE A 122 -5.64 8.30 5.25
N ASP A 123 -5.45 8.41 3.94
CA ASP A 123 -6.02 9.50 3.14
C ASP A 123 -7.56 9.40 3.10
N ASN A 124 -8.10 8.19 2.95
CA ASN A 124 -9.53 7.95 3.04
C ASN A 124 -10.09 8.28 4.43
N ALA A 125 -9.38 7.92 5.49
CA ALA A 125 -9.79 8.24 6.85
C ALA A 125 -9.80 9.75 7.10
N ARG A 126 -8.82 10.51 6.62
CA ARG A 126 -8.82 11.99 6.67
C ARG A 126 -10.04 12.58 5.95
N ASN A 127 -10.34 12.06 4.76
CA ASN A 127 -11.48 12.52 3.99
C ASN A 127 -12.81 12.25 4.73
N VAL A 128 -12.96 11.04 5.30
CA VAL A 128 -14.16 10.66 6.07
C VAL A 128 -14.27 11.49 7.35
N LYS A 129 -13.15 11.72 8.07
CA LYS A 129 -13.12 12.61 9.27
C LYS A 129 -13.58 14.01 8.91
N GLY A 130 -13.01 14.62 7.87
CA GLY A 130 -13.38 15.97 7.44
C GLY A 130 -14.83 16.08 6.96
N LEU A 131 -15.42 15.02 6.43
CA LEU A 131 -16.85 14.99 6.11
C LEU A 131 -17.71 14.86 7.38
N ALA A 132 -17.32 13.98 8.31
CA ALA A 132 -18.05 13.76 9.56
C ALA A 132 -18.04 15.01 10.46
N GLU A 133 -16.92 15.72 10.55
CA GLU A 133 -16.79 16.98 11.31
C GLU A 133 -17.72 18.08 10.81
N ARG A 134 -18.08 18.08 9.52
CA ARG A 134 -19.05 19.06 8.95
C ARG A 134 -20.49 18.79 9.38
N HIS A 135 -20.79 17.57 9.80
CA HIS A 135 -22.15 17.11 10.14
C HIS A 135 -22.35 16.87 11.63
N THR A 136 -21.29 16.97 12.42
CA THR A 136 -21.31 16.69 13.86
C THR A 136 -20.61 17.82 14.62
N ASN A 137 -21.21 18.26 15.73
CA ASN A 137 -20.59 19.24 16.63
C ASN A 137 -19.77 18.57 17.76
N SER A 138 -19.67 17.24 17.75
CA SER A 138 -18.92 16.47 18.75
C SER A 138 -17.54 16.13 18.23
N PRO A 139 -16.52 16.12 19.09
CA PRO A 139 -15.18 15.68 18.70
C PRO A 139 -15.21 14.20 18.28
N LEU A 140 -14.57 13.90 17.16
CA LEU A 140 -14.42 12.55 16.64
C LEU A 140 -13.12 11.96 17.21
N ASN A 141 -13.23 11.19 18.30
CA ASN A 141 -12.07 10.76 19.06
C ASN A 141 -11.63 9.34 18.74
N LYS A 142 -12.45 8.56 18.05
CA LYS A 142 -12.18 7.16 17.76
C LYS A 142 -12.40 6.84 16.29
N LEU A 143 -11.41 6.20 15.67
CA LEU A 143 -11.52 5.60 14.35
C LEU A 143 -11.75 4.10 14.48
N VAL A 144 -12.81 3.60 13.86
CA VAL A 144 -13.11 2.18 13.72
C VAL A 144 -12.79 1.77 12.29
N ILE A 145 -11.90 0.80 12.15
CA ILE A 145 -11.47 0.22 10.88
C ILE A 145 -11.98 -1.23 10.83
N GLN A 146 -12.75 -1.55 9.83
CA GLN A 146 -13.30 -2.89 9.65
C GLN A 146 -12.81 -3.50 8.36
N THR A 147 -12.02 -4.57 8.46
CA THR A 147 -11.49 -5.26 7.30
C THR A 147 -12.53 -6.16 6.63
N SER A 148 -12.22 -6.66 5.46
CA SER A 148 -13.13 -7.43 4.64
C SER A 148 -13.50 -8.79 5.26
N PRO A 149 -14.77 -9.24 5.20
CA PRO A 149 -15.16 -10.58 5.63
C PRO A 149 -14.46 -11.68 4.82
N LYS A 150 -14.15 -12.81 5.46
CA LYS A 150 -13.44 -13.93 4.83
C LYS A 150 -14.09 -14.41 3.53
N TRP A 151 -15.42 -14.44 3.46
CA TRP A 151 -16.12 -14.86 2.26
C TRP A 151 -15.90 -13.89 1.08
N LYS A 152 -15.71 -12.60 1.32
CA LYS A 152 -15.37 -11.62 0.26
C LYS A 152 -13.94 -11.82 -0.23
N ILE A 153 -13.01 -12.12 0.67
CA ILE A 153 -11.62 -12.43 0.31
C ILE A 153 -11.61 -13.70 -0.57
N GLN A 154 -12.31 -14.76 -0.13
CA GLN A 154 -12.42 -15.99 -0.90
C GLN A 154 -12.96 -15.74 -2.31
N LEU A 155 -14.09 -15.04 -2.42
CA LEU A 155 -14.71 -14.76 -3.71
C LEU A 155 -13.85 -13.87 -4.61
N MET A 156 -13.07 -12.96 -4.02
CA MET A 156 -12.08 -12.16 -4.75
C MET A 156 -10.94 -13.02 -5.30
N LEU A 157 -10.41 -13.95 -4.50
CA LEU A 157 -9.37 -14.89 -4.93
C LEU A 157 -9.85 -15.74 -6.12
N GLU A 158 -11.04 -16.30 -6.01
CA GLU A 158 -11.66 -17.08 -7.10
C GLU A 158 -11.87 -16.22 -8.37
N ALA A 159 -12.33 -14.97 -8.21
CA ALA A 159 -12.49 -14.07 -9.35
C ALA A 159 -11.16 -13.70 -10.01
N ILE A 160 -10.07 -13.52 -9.23
CA ILE A 160 -8.72 -13.31 -9.76
C ILE A 160 -8.24 -14.53 -10.55
N GLU A 161 -8.44 -15.72 -10.01
CA GLU A 161 -8.07 -16.98 -10.65
C GLU A 161 -8.83 -17.22 -11.96
N LEU A 162 -10.16 -17.05 -11.94
CA LEU A 162 -11.00 -17.14 -13.13
C LEU A 162 -10.58 -16.09 -14.21
N HIS A 163 -10.27 -14.88 -13.78
CA HIS A 163 -9.76 -13.85 -14.71
C HIS A 163 -8.43 -14.26 -15.35
N ALA A 164 -7.51 -14.86 -14.60
CA ALA A 164 -6.25 -15.37 -15.12
C ALA A 164 -6.44 -16.50 -16.15
N GLN A 165 -7.52 -17.27 -16.02
CA GLN A 165 -7.94 -18.33 -16.96
C GLN A 165 -8.75 -17.81 -18.17
N ASN A 166 -8.87 -16.47 -18.34
CA ASN A 166 -9.69 -15.85 -19.36
C ASN A 166 -11.19 -16.22 -19.32
N PHE A 167 -11.73 -16.45 -18.11
CA PHE A 167 -13.13 -16.77 -17.91
C PHE A 167 -14.05 -15.61 -18.36
N ASP A 168 -15.08 -15.91 -19.15
CA ASP A 168 -16.07 -14.92 -19.61
C ASP A 168 -17.17 -14.73 -18.54
N PHE A 169 -16.95 -13.76 -17.64
CA PHE A 169 -17.89 -13.46 -16.56
C PHE A 169 -19.31 -13.11 -17.04
N MET A 170 -19.47 -12.65 -18.26
CA MET A 170 -20.77 -12.30 -18.82
C MET A 170 -21.54 -13.53 -19.32
N LYS A 171 -20.85 -14.50 -19.92
CA LYS A 171 -21.46 -15.69 -20.48
C LYS A 171 -21.55 -16.84 -19.47
N GLU A 172 -20.47 -17.04 -18.72
CA GLU A 172 -20.28 -18.21 -17.85
C GLU A 172 -20.58 -17.91 -16.38
N GLY A 173 -20.67 -16.63 -16.00
CA GLY A 173 -20.87 -16.19 -14.62
C GLY A 173 -22.15 -16.72 -13.99
N GLN A 174 -23.23 -16.96 -14.78
CA GLN A 174 -24.47 -17.52 -14.25
C GLN A 174 -24.31 -19.00 -13.84
N SER A 175 -23.56 -19.77 -14.61
CA SER A 175 -23.28 -21.19 -14.27
C SER A 175 -22.41 -21.27 -13.00
N PHE A 176 -21.42 -20.39 -12.87
CA PHE A 176 -20.61 -20.27 -11.67
C PHE A 176 -21.47 -19.97 -10.43
N ILE A 177 -22.35 -18.97 -10.51
CA ILE A 177 -23.25 -18.58 -9.42
C ILE A 177 -24.16 -19.77 -9.02
N GLN A 178 -24.67 -20.55 -9.97
CA GLN A 178 -25.55 -21.68 -9.71
C GLN A 178 -24.85 -22.84 -8.99
N SER A 179 -23.55 -23.03 -9.23
CA SER A 179 -22.76 -24.12 -8.67
C SER A 179 -22.07 -23.77 -7.34
N HIS A 180 -21.87 -22.49 -7.05
CA HIS A 180 -21.04 -22.06 -5.93
C HIS A 180 -21.84 -21.94 -4.62
N SER A 181 -21.34 -22.53 -3.53
CA SER A 181 -22.00 -22.66 -2.24
C SER A 181 -22.42 -21.35 -1.59
N LEU A 182 -21.60 -20.29 -1.71
CA LEU A 182 -21.92 -18.98 -1.14
C LEU A 182 -23.21 -18.36 -1.70
N PHE A 183 -23.59 -18.68 -2.94
CA PHE A 183 -24.81 -18.17 -3.54
C PHE A 183 -26.04 -19.02 -3.20
N GLN A 184 -25.89 -20.18 -2.54
CA GLN A 184 -26.96 -21.06 -2.09
C GLN A 184 -27.44 -20.69 -0.68
N ASP A 185 -26.72 -19.86 0.07
CA ASP A 185 -27.15 -19.36 1.37
C ASP A 185 -28.15 -18.21 1.18
N ASP A 186 -29.45 -18.53 1.36
CA ASP A 186 -30.52 -17.55 1.17
C ASP A 186 -30.38 -16.31 2.06
N SER A 187 -29.77 -16.43 3.24
CA SER A 187 -29.58 -15.32 4.18
C SER A 187 -28.62 -14.28 3.67
N LYS A 188 -27.61 -14.66 2.88
CA LYS A 188 -26.52 -13.80 2.38
C LYS A 188 -26.52 -13.62 0.86
N ARG A 189 -27.38 -14.37 0.17
CA ARG A 189 -27.40 -14.39 -1.31
C ARG A 189 -27.44 -13.01 -1.96
N GLY A 190 -28.24 -12.10 -1.41
CA GLY A 190 -28.34 -10.72 -1.92
C GLY A 190 -27.02 -9.96 -1.83
N GLU A 191 -26.32 -10.06 -0.69
CA GLU A 191 -25.04 -9.41 -0.46
C GLU A 191 -23.93 -10.04 -1.33
N VAL A 192 -23.90 -11.38 -1.41
CA VAL A 192 -22.94 -12.11 -2.24
C VAL A 192 -23.11 -11.75 -3.73
N MET A 193 -24.37 -11.70 -4.22
CA MET A 193 -24.67 -11.30 -5.59
C MET A 193 -24.26 -9.86 -5.89
N GLN A 194 -24.50 -8.94 -4.96
CA GLN A 194 -24.09 -7.55 -5.12
C GLN A 194 -22.58 -7.44 -5.20
N TYR A 195 -21.87 -8.15 -4.31
CA TYR A 195 -20.41 -8.16 -4.28
C TYR A 195 -19.82 -8.79 -5.56
N TRP A 196 -20.37 -9.93 -6.00
CA TRP A 196 -19.95 -10.56 -7.26
C TRP A 196 -20.10 -9.63 -8.46
N ARG A 197 -21.22 -8.92 -8.57
CA ARG A 197 -21.41 -7.93 -9.64
C ARG A 197 -20.38 -6.80 -9.58
N MET A 198 -20.08 -6.33 -8.38
CA MET A 198 -19.04 -5.30 -8.18
C MET A 198 -17.66 -5.83 -8.62
N LEU A 199 -17.35 -7.10 -8.32
CA LEU A 199 -16.08 -7.72 -8.71
C LEU A 199 -15.95 -7.89 -10.23
N THR A 200 -16.98 -8.38 -10.89
CA THR A 200 -16.89 -8.91 -12.26
C THR A 200 -17.46 -7.98 -13.33
N ILE A 201 -18.52 -7.24 -13.03
CA ILE A 201 -19.20 -6.37 -14.00
C ILE A 201 -18.89 -4.90 -13.73
N GLY A 202 -18.92 -4.51 -12.45
CA GLY A 202 -18.79 -3.12 -12.03
C GLY A 202 -20.09 -2.32 -12.17
N SER A 203 -19.96 -1.03 -12.50
CA SER A 203 -21.08 -0.09 -12.67
C SER A 203 -21.03 0.57 -14.06
N LYS A 204 -22.03 1.39 -14.38
CA LYS A 204 -22.03 2.20 -15.63
C LYS A 204 -20.80 3.09 -15.77
N LYS A 205 -20.11 3.41 -14.67
CA LYS A 205 -18.96 4.34 -14.63
C LYS A 205 -17.62 3.64 -14.39
N SER A 206 -17.60 2.36 -13.99
CA SER A 206 -16.38 1.63 -13.64
C SER A 206 -16.48 0.18 -14.07
N ARG A 207 -15.38 -0.39 -14.55
CA ARG A 207 -15.25 -1.84 -14.78
C ARG A 207 -15.27 -2.58 -13.44
N GLY A 208 -15.55 -3.89 -13.47
CA GLY A 208 -15.48 -4.74 -12.28
C GLY A 208 -14.11 -4.68 -11.61
N ARG A 209 -14.08 -4.82 -10.30
CA ARG A 209 -12.86 -4.66 -9.50
C ARG A 209 -11.72 -5.58 -9.94
N VAL A 210 -12.03 -6.81 -10.35
CA VAL A 210 -11.02 -7.78 -10.81
C VAL A 210 -10.21 -7.28 -12.03
N PHE A 211 -10.81 -6.45 -12.89
CA PHE A 211 -10.15 -5.88 -14.05
C PHE A 211 -9.35 -4.62 -13.74
N THR A 212 -9.55 -4.01 -12.58
CA THR A 212 -8.93 -2.76 -12.17
C THR A 212 -7.86 -2.95 -11.09
N LEU A 213 -7.69 -4.18 -10.59
CA LEU A 213 -6.62 -4.51 -9.68
C LEU A 213 -5.27 -4.31 -10.36
N THR A 214 -4.37 -3.59 -9.71
CA THR A 214 -2.97 -3.54 -10.11
C THR A 214 -2.30 -4.91 -9.89
N GLU A 215 -1.18 -5.14 -10.54
CA GLU A 215 -0.39 -6.36 -10.34
C GLU A 215 -0.02 -6.55 -8.87
N GLY A 216 0.46 -5.47 -8.21
CA GLY A 216 0.79 -5.50 -6.79
C GLY A 216 -0.39 -5.86 -5.89
N GLU A 217 -1.59 -5.31 -6.15
CA GLU A 217 -2.81 -5.66 -5.40
C GLU A 217 -3.19 -7.14 -5.59
N ARG A 218 -3.06 -7.67 -6.80
CA ARG A 218 -3.30 -9.10 -7.06
C ARG A 218 -2.35 -9.97 -6.28
N ILE A 219 -1.05 -9.70 -6.36
CA ILE A 219 -0.01 -10.43 -5.64
C ILE A 219 -0.26 -10.33 -4.13
N LEU A 220 -0.56 -9.16 -3.61
CA LEU A 220 -0.82 -8.95 -2.19
C LEU A 220 -2.03 -9.77 -1.70
N ILE A 221 -3.14 -9.77 -2.45
CA ILE A 221 -4.33 -10.55 -2.10
C ILE A 221 -4.04 -12.06 -2.16
N THR A 222 -3.32 -12.52 -3.20
CA THR A 222 -3.02 -13.96 -3.39
C THR A 222 -1.92 -14.47 -2.47
N SER A 223 -1.07 -13.60 -1.90
CA SER A 223 -0.03 -13.98 -0.93
C SER A 223 -0.58 -14.35 0.45
N GLY A 224 -1.88 -14.19 0.69
CA GLY A 224 -2.47 -14.41 2.01
C GLY A 224 -2.17 -13.30 3.01
N PHE A 225 -1.96 -12.08 2.54
CA PHE A 225 -1.70 -10.90 3.35
C PHE A 225 -2.79 -10.66 4.41
N ASP A 226 -2.38 -10.57 5.68
CA ASP A 226 -3.28 -10.24 6.77
C ASP A 226 -3.40 -8.71 6.92
N GLU A 227 -4.42 -8.16 6.25
CA GLU A 227 -4.72 -6.73 6.27
C GLU A 227 -5.00 -6.22 7.69
N ALA A 228 -5.71 -7.01 8.51
CA ALA A 228 -6.08 -6.61 9.86
C ALA A 228 -4.85 -6.51 10.76
N GLU A 229 -3.97 -7.50 10.72
CA GLU A 229 -2.72 -7.49 11.48
C GLU A 229 -1.79 -6.33 11.04
N TYR A 230 -1.70 -6.10 9.74
CA TYR A 230 -0.87 -5.02 9.20
C TYR A 230 -1.35 -3.63 9.65
N ILE A 231 -2.67 -3.39 9.60
CA ILE A 231 -3.27 -2.14 10.06
C ILE A 231 -3.14 -2.01 11.58
N LEU A 232 -3.33 -3.10 12.33
CA LEU A 232 -3.19 -3.10 13.79
C LEU A 232 -1.78 -2.68 14.22
N LYS A 233 -0.74 -3.21 13.58
CA LYS A 233 0.66 -2.79 13.81
C LYS A 233 0.91 -1.31 13.48
N ALA A 234 0.04 -0.70 12.67
CA ALA A 234 0.10 0.71 12.29
C ALA A 234 -0.81 1.61 13.13
N SER A 235 -1.58 1.08 14.07
CA SER A 235 -2.67 1.80 14.75
C SER A 235 -2.22 3.08 15.46
N GLU A 236 -1.07 3.05 16.15
CA GLU A 236 -0.48 4.22 16.82
C GLU A 236 -0.13 5.30 15.77
N PHE A 237 0.57 4.93 14.71
CA PHE A 237 0.91 5.86 13.63
C PHE A 237 -0.33 6.45 12.93
N ILE A 238 -1.38 5.64 12.75
CA ILE A 238 -2.66 6.10 12.19
C ILE A 238 -3.30 7.10 13.14
N SER A 239 -3.36 6.78 14.46
CA SER A 239 -3.90 7.64 15.51
C SER A 239 -3.24 9.02 15.50
N GLU A 240 -1.92 9.07 15.54
CA GLU A 240 -1.14 10.31 15.47
C GLU A 240 -1.34 11.08 14.15
N THR A 241 -1.37 10.35 13.02
CA THR A 241 -1.43 10.96 11.69
C THR A 241 -2.80 11.57 11.37
N ILE A 242 -3.88 11.00 11.94
CA ILE A 242 -5.28 11.45 11.72
C ILE A 242 -5.76 12.33 12.88
N ASP A 243 -4.97 12.43 13.97
CA ASP A 243 -5.32 13.15 15.18
C ASP A 243 -6.64 12.61 15.79
N VAL A 244 -6.60 11.35 16.23
CA VAL A 244 -7.64 10.67 17.00
C VAL A 244 -7.01 9.99 18.22
N HIS A 245 -7.79 9.81 19.29
CA HIS A 245 -7.27 9.20 20.51
C HIS A 245 -7.17 7.67 20.43
N ASP A 246 -8.03 7.02 19.64
CA ASP A 246 -8.11 5.57 19.60
C ASP A 246 -8.37 5.09 18.16
N VAL A 247 -7.72 3.99 17.80
CA VAL A 247 -7.90 3.28 16.54
C VAL A 247 -8.21 1.83 16.84
N ALA A 248 -9.46 1.43 16.60
CA ALA A 248 -9.89 0.05 16.74
C ALA A 248 -9.93 -0.65 15.38
N VAL A 249 -9.27 -1.79 15.27
CA VAL A 249 -9.23 -2.62 14.06
C VAL A 249 -10.00 -3.91 14.34
N TYR A 250 -11.03 -4.16 13.56
CA TYR A 250 -11.82 -5.38 13.64
C TYR A 250 -11.55 -6.26 12.44
N ALA A 251 -11.05 -7.47 12.71
CA ALA A 251 -10.91 -8.49 11.68
C ALA A 251 -12.28 -8.96 11.21
N ALA A 252 -12.42 -9.21 9.94
CA ALA A 252 -13.64 -9.69 9.33
C ALA A 252 -14.17 -10.97 9.97
N GLY A 253 -15.42 -10.95 10.40
CA GLY A 253 -16.11 -12.10 10.99
C GLY A 253 -16.12 -12.16 12.51
N THR A 254 -15.58 -11.15 13.20
CA THR A 254 -15.88 -10.92 14.61
C THR A 254 -17.29 -10.33 14.75
N GLU A 255 -18.01 -10.67 15.81
CA GLU A 255 -19.44 -10.36 16.00
C GLU A 255 -19.78 -8.87 16.09
N GLU A 256 -18.79 -7.98 16.11
CA GLU A 256 -18.97 -6.56 16.36
C GLU A 256 -18.80 -5.70 15.09
N ASP A 257 -19.85 -5.67 14.25
CA ASP A 257 -19.98 -4.59 13.26
C ASP A 257 -20.59 -3.33 13.94
N ILE A 258 -19.80 -2.72 14.83
CA ILE A 258 -20.23 -1.60 15.69
C ILE A 258 -20.82 -0.43 14.88
N ALA A 259 -20.38 -0.25 13.64
CA ALA A 259 -20.79 0.87 12.81
C ALA A 259 -21.51 0.46 11.51
N GLY A 260 -21.86 -0.82 11.33
CA GLY A 260 -22.49 -1.33 10.11
C GLY A 260 -21.57 -1.20 8.86
N LYS A 261 -20.25 -1.17 9.05
CA LYS A 261 -19.28 -0.92 7.97
C LYS A 261 -18.72 -2.18 7.32
N ALA A 262 -18.88 -3.36 7.94
CA ALA A 262 -18.43 -4.64 7.36
C ALA A 262 -19.00 -4.90 5.96
N LYS A 263 -20.24 -4.49 5.72
CA LYS A 263 -20.88 -4.64 4.40
C LYS A 263 -20.16 -3.85 3.29
N PHE A 264 -19.55 -2.72 3.63
CA PHE A 264 -18.81 -1.87 2.67
C PHE A 264 -17.34 -2.24 2.54
N ALA A 265 -16.80 -2.98 3.52
CA ALA A 265 -15.40 -3.42 3.48
C ALA A 265 -15.20 -4.44 2.35
N ILE A 266 -14.14 -4.22 1.57
CA ILE A 266 -13.65 -5.14 0.55
C ILE A 266 -12.13 -5.30 0.72
N PRO A 267 -11.52 -6.38 0.23
CA PRO A 267 -10.09 -6.59 0.36
C PRO A 267 -9.28 -5.38 -0.11
N LEU A 268 -8.34 -4.93 0.71
CA LEU A 268 -7.50 -3.72 0.56
C LEU A 268 -8.26 -2.38 0.59
N GLN A 269 -9.53 -2.39 0.96
CA GLN A 269 -10.35 -1.19 1.15
C GLN A 269 -11.30 -1.41 2.35
N PRO A 270 -10.79 -1.30 3.58
CA PRO A 270 -11.60 -1.51 4.78
C PRO A 270 -12.67 -0.44 4.95
N GLY A 271 -13.72 -0.80 5.65
CA GLY A 271 -14.77 0.13 6.06
C GLY A 271 -14.29 1.02 7.20
N LEU A 272 -14.60 2.31 7.13
CA LEU A 272 -14.19 3.32 8.11
C LEU A 272 -15.39 3.95 8.78
N ALA A 273 -15.32 4.14 10.10
CA ALA A 273 -16.26 4.94 10.87
C ALA A 273 -15.54 5.75 11.94
N PHE A 274 -16.04 6.94 12.22
CA PHE A 274 -15.63 7.77 13.36
C PHE A 274 -16.74 7.77 14.41
N LEU A 275 -16.31 7.68 15.68
CA LEU A 275 -17.17 7.71 16.85
C LEU A 275 -16.72 8.81 17.83
#